data_fdb5e5d7ee455f580dfd7c0dbbc40c22
#
_entry.id   fdb5e5d7ee455f580dfd7c0dbbc40c22
#
_cell.length_a   1.000
_cell.length_b   1.000
_cell.length_c   1.000
_cell.angle_alpha   90.00
_cell.angle_beta   90.00
_cell.angle_gamma   90.00
#
_symmetry.space_group_name_H-M   'P 1'
#
loop_
_entity.id
_entity.type
_entity.pdbx_description
1 polymer ?
#
loop_
_entity_poly.entity_id
_entity_poly.type
_entity_poly.pdbx_seq_one_letter_code
_entity_poly.pdbx_strand_id
1 'polypeptide(L)'
;THTRDLLLQSKNRAEMYMSPDLTGTITEGRVHIGRGITFATVQTMCNLDLDRYKDIWGCVIVDECHRVAGTPTAVTQFSKVLNALAARHKYGLSATVHRADGMIAATYALLGKIAYQVPDEAVADKIMTVDILPRYTQIGLSKEFLDTDGTIIYAKLVNYLAEDFRRNGQIVCDLVTNGSHYNLILSDRLSHLEYLMKHLPKELRDKSVMVDGKMTSKKGKAQREKAIEAVSYT
;
A
#
# COMPACT_ATOMS: atom_id res chain seq x y z
N THR A 1 -5.69 8.00 -6.63
CA THR A 1 -5.17 7.08 -5.62
C THR A 1 -6.20 6.02 -5.22
N HIS A 2 -5.79 4.94 -4.54
CA HIS A 2 -6.68 3.83 -4.16
C HIS A 2 -7.10 3.85 -2.68
N THR A 3 -6.49 4.66 -1.83
CA THR A 3 -6.87 4.79 -0.41
C THR A 3 -7.11 6.24 -0.01
N ARG A 4 -7.98 6.44 0.98
CA ARG A 4 -8.25 7.76 1.54
C ARG A 4 -7.03 8.36 2.25
N ASP A 5 -6.28 7.53 2.94
CA ASP A 5 -5.10 7.99 3.70
C ASP A 5 -4.04 8.56 2.76
N LEU A 6 -3.76 7.87 1.64
CA LEU A 6 -2.87 8.39 0.59
C LEU A 6 -3.42 9.66 -0.06
N LEU A 7 -4.75 9.75 -0.25
CA LEU A 7 -5.38 10.96 -0.77
C LEU A 7 -5.13 12.16 0.16
N LEU A 8 -5.38 11.99 1.46
CA LEU A 8 -5.18 13.04 2.45
C LEU A 8 -3.70 13.43 2.57
N GLN A 9 -2.81 12.47 2.56
CA GLN A 9 -1.36 12.72 2.57
C GLN A 9 -0.94 13.54 1.34
N SER A 10 -1.39 13.16 0.15
CA SER A 10 -1.08 13.89 -1.09
C SER A 10 -1.67 15.30 -1.07
N LYS A 11 -2.92 15.47 -0.58
CA LYS A 11 -3.55 16.78 -0.43
C LYS A 11 -2.78 17.66 0.55
N ASN A 12 -2.49 17.16 1.75
CA ASN A 12 -1.74 17.91 2.77
C ASN A 12 -0.37 18.33 2.23
N ARG A 13 0.30 17.43 1.48
CA ARG A 13 1.59 17.76 0.85
C ARG A 13 1.47 18.87 -0.19
N ALA A 14 0.42 18.87 -1.01
CA ALA A 14 0.17 19.93 -2.00
C ALA A 14 -0.13 21.27 -1.32
N GLU A 15 -0.88 21.27 -0.23
CA GLU A 15 -1.23 22.49 0.54
C GLU A 15 -0.04 23.13 1.25
N MET A 16 1.11 22.47 1.32
CA MET A 16 2.38 23.11 1.73
C MET A 16 2.93 24.07 0.66
N TYR A 17 2.47 23.94 -0.60
CA TYR A 17 2.99 24.70 -1.75
C TYR A 17 1.93 25.55 -2.43
N MET A 18 0.65 25.37 -2.10
CA MET A 18 -0.46 26.11 -2.69
C MET A 18 -1.56 26.39 -1.66
N SER A 19 -2.41 27.37 -1.94
CA SER A 19 -3.52 27.71 -1.05
C SER A 19 -4.58 26.57 -0.99
N PRO A 20 -5.12 26.26 0.21
CA PRO A 20 -6.13 25.21 0.38
C PRO A 20 -7.41 25.38 -0.45
N ASP A 21 -7.77 26.63 -0.80
CA ASP A 21 -8.94 26.92 -1.66
C ASP A 21 -8.77 26.45 -3.11
N LEU A 22 -7.53 26.17 -3.54
CA LEU A 22 -7.23 25.57 -4.84
C LEU A 22 -7.38 24.06 -4.86
N THR A 23 -7.48 23.42 -3.69
CA THR A 23 -7.55 21.96 -3.59
C THR A 23 -8.98 21.46 -3.38
N GLY A 24 -9.28 20.32 -3.98
CA GLY A 24 -10.54 19.62 -3.82
C GLY A 24 -10.35 18.13 -3.52
N THR A 25 -11.43 17.48 -3.11
CA THR A 25 -11.41 16.03 -2.82
C THR A 25 -12.66 15.33 -3.34
N ILE A 26 -12.45 14.12 -3.88
CA ILE A 26 -13.54 13.20 -4.25
C ILE A 26 -13.26 11.88 -3.51
N THR A 27 -13.96 11.68 -2.42
CA THR A 27 -13.76 10.51 -1.53
C THR A 27 -15.00 10.29 -0.65
N GLU A 28 -15.24 9.06 -0.24
CA GLU A 28 -16.36 8.67 0.66
C GLU A 28 -17.75 9.18 0.17
N GLY A 29 -17.96 9.15 -1.13
CA GLY A 29 -19.22 9.64 -1.74
C GLY A 29 -19.38 11.15 -1.79
N ARG A 30 -18.40 11.92 -1.30
CA ARG A 30 -18.41 13.38 -1.33
C ARG A 30 -17.59 13.89 -2.52
N VAL A 31 -18.11 14.92 -3.19
CA VAL A 31 -17.47 15.56 -4.35
C VAL A 31 -17.27 17.03 -4.03
N HIS A 32 -16.00 17.44 -3.96
CA HIS A 32 -15.58 18.82 -3.90
C HIS A 32 -14.46 19.02 -4.92
N ILE A 33 -14.75 19.77 -5.98
CA ILE A 33 -13.80 20.02 -7.07
C ILE A 33 -13.00 21.27 -6.73
N GLY A 34 -11.67 21.11 -6.65
CA GLY A 34 -10.75 22.23 -6.47
C GLY A 34 -10.54 23.03 -7.75
N ARG A 35 -10.27 24.32 -7.62
CA ARG A 35 -9.95 25.20 -8.76
C ARG A 35 -8.62 24.87 -9.42
N GLY A 36 -7.67 24.31 -8.67
CA GLY A 36 -6.35 23.91 -9.13
C GLY A 36 -6.21 22.39 -9.23
N ILE A 37 -6.27 21.69 -8.10
CA ILE A 37 -6.05 20.24 -8.02
C ILE A 37 -7.24 19.59 -7.31
N THR A 38 -7.71 18.47 -7.85
CA THR A 38 -8.69 17.60 -7.18
C THR A 38 -8.06 16.23 -6.91
N PHE A 39 -8.01 15.86 -5.65
CA PHE A 39 -7.55 14.53 -5.21
C PHE A 39 -8.72 13.57 -5.13
N ALA A 40 -8.62 12.42 -5.79
CA ALA A 40 -9.73 11.48 -5.88
C ALA A 40 -9.31 10.06 -5.51
N THR A 41 -10.20 9.33 -4.80
CA THR A 41 -10.10 7.89 -4.71
C THR A 41 -10.80 7.24 -5.90
N VAL A 42 -10.16 6.27 -6.51
CA VAL A 42 -10.69 5.58 -7.70
C VAL A 42 -12.03 4.91 -7.42
N GLN A 43 -12.22 4.38 -6.20
CA GLN A 43 -13.47 3.74 -5.79
C GLN A 43 -14.64 4.73 -5.79
N THR A 44 -14.44 5.94 -5.28
CA THR A 44 -15.49 6.97 -5.31
C THR A 44 -15.74 7.43 -6.72
N MET A 45 -14.69 7.72 -7.50
CA MET A 45 -14.83 8.12 -8.90
C MET A 45 -15.60 7.10 -9.74
N CYS A 46 -15.30 5.81 -9.58
CA CYS A 46 -15.94 4.73 -10.32
C CYS A 46 -17.46 4.63 -10.08
N ASN A 47 -17.94 5.11 -8.92
CA ASN A 47 -19.35 5.10 -8.53
C ASN A 47 -20.10 6.39 -8.89
N LEU A 48 -19.42 7.40 -9.44
CA LEU A 48 -20.05 8.62 -9.94
C LEU A 48 -20.57 8.45 -11.37
N ASP A 49 -21.52 9.30 -11.73
CA ASP A 49 -21.90 9.52 -13.12
C ASP A 49 -20.76 10.30 -13.83
N LEU A 50 -19.81 9.54 -14.40
CA LEU A 50 -18.57 10.10 -14.96
C LEU A 50 -18.83 11.02 -16.17
N ASP A 51 -19.95 10.89 -16.85
CA ASP A 51 -20.30 11.76 -17.98
C ASP A 51 -20.43 13.23 -17.56
N ARG A 52 -20.83 13.48 -16.31
CA ARG A 52 -20.90 14.85 -15.76
C ARG A 52 -19.53 15.47 -15.50
N TYR A 53 -18.50 14.65 -15.41
CA TYR A 53 -17.17 15.07 -15.00
C TYR A 53 -16.13 14.88 -16.09
N LYS A 54 -16.51 14.34 -17.25
CA LYS A 54 -15.57 13.91 -18.29
C LYS A 54 -14.63 15.00 -18.80
N ASP A 55 -15.10 16.24 -18.88
CA ASP A 55 -14.38 17.38 -19.48
C ASP A 55 -13.80 18.35 -18.44
N ILE A 56 -13.91 18.05 -17.13
CA ILE A 56 -13.51 19.01 -16.08
C ILE A 56 -11.99 19.12 -15.98
N TRP A 57 -11.27 18.01 -16.12
CA TRP A 57 -9.83 17.99 -15.89
C TRP A 57 -9.06 17.91 -17.20
N GLY A 58 -8.17 18.88 -17.44
CA GLY A 58 -7.25 18.85 -18.58
C GLY A 58 -6.08 17.87 -18.39
N CYS A 59 -5.76 17.54 -17.14
CA CYS A 59 -4.69 16.61 -16.77
C CYS A 59 -5.15 15.64 -15.68
N VAL A 60 -4.81 14.36 -15.82
CA VAL A 60 -5.03 13.32 -14.81
C VAL A 60 -3.70 12.64 -14.50
N ILE A 61 -3.37 12.56 -13.22
CA ILE A 61 -2.19 11.85 -12.73
C ILE A 61 -2.63 10.65 -11.90
N VAL A 62 -2.15 9.48 -12.26
CA VAL A 62 -2.44 8.21 -11.58
C VAL A 62 -1.24 7.77 -10.80
N ASP A 63 -1.35 7.81 -9.49
CA ASP A 63 -0.35 7.26 -8.57
C ASP A 63 -0.49 5.72 -8.49
N GLU A 64 0.63 5.03 -8.34
CA GLU A 64 0.72 3.55 -8.38
C GLU A 64 0.08 2.96 -9.65
N CYS A 65 0.45 3.51 -10.81
CA CYS A 65 -0.16 3.20 -12.10
C CYS A 65 0.03 1.73 -12.55
N HIS A 66 0.92 0.97 -11.92
CA HIS A 66 1.02 -0.48 -12.13
C HIS A 66 -0.29 -1.22 -11.78
N ARG A 67 -1.19 -0.60 -11.00
CA ARG A 67 -2.52 -1.14 -10.65
C ARG A 67 -3.59 -0.87 -11.71
N VAL A 68 -3.29 -0.06 -12.72
CA VAL A 68 -4.26 0.28 -13.79
C VAL A 68 -4.61 -0.93 -14.63
N ALA A 69 -3.65 -1.75 -14.97
CA ALA A 69 -3.88 -3.00 -15.67
C ALA A 69 -4.55 -4.00 -14.71
N GLY A 70 -5.70 -4.51 -15.13
CA GLY A 70 -6.41 -5.57 -14.43
C GLY A 70 -5.88 -6.97 -14.74
N THR A 71 -6.79 -7.92 -14.80
CA THR A 71 -6.56 -9.25 -15.38
C THR A 71 -7.09 -9.27 -16.82
N PRO A 72 -6.71 -10.24 -17.64
CA PRO A 72 -7.22 -10.36 -19.02
C PRO A 72 -8.75 -10.40 -19.12
N THR A 73 -9.42 -10.80 -18.04
CA THR A 73 -10.87 -11.00 -17.97
C THR A 73 -11.61 -9.94 -17.15
N ALA A 74 -10.90 -9.02 -16.48
CA ALA A 74 -11.52 -8.04 -15.59
C ALA A 74 -11.01 -6.63 -15.83
N VAL A 75 -11.93 -5.73 -16.18
CA VAL A 75 -11.68 -4.28 -16.26
C VAL A 75 -11.56 -3.71 -14.86
N THR A 76 -10.48 -2.99 -14.58
CA THR A 76 -10.30 -2.35 -13.28
C THR A 76 -11.13 -1.09 -13.13
N GLN A 77 -11.34 -0.66 -11.89
CA GLN A 77 -11.90 0.64 -11.58
C GLN A 77 -11.08 1.79 -12.20
N PHE A 78 -9.75 1.65 -12.22
CA PHE A 78 -8.86 2.62 -12.86
C PHE A 78 -9.13 2.72 -14.37
N SER A 79 -9.21 1.60 -15.07
CA SER A 79 -9.49 1.58 -16.51
C SER A 79 -10.83 2.21 -16.82
N LYS A 80 -11.89 1.91 -16.02
CA LYS A 80 -13.21 2.52 -16.17
C LYS A 80 -13.15 4.05 -16.05
N VAL A 81 -12.52 4.56 -15.01
CA VAL A 81 -12.41 6.01 -14.76
C VAL A 81 -11.56 6.68 -15.85
N LEU A 82 -10.40 6.11 -16.18
CA LEU A 82 -9.49 6.71 -17.17
C LEU A 82 -10.08 6.76 -18.58
N ASN A 83 -10.88 5.75 -18.97
CA ASN A 83 -11.55 5.76 -20.26
C ASN A 83 -12.69 6.80 -20.31
N ALA A 84 -13.37 7.04 -19.20
CA ALA A 84 -14.48 7.99 -19.15
C ALA A 84 -14.02 9.46 -19.12
N LEU A 85 -12.83 9.75 -18.56
CA LEU A 85 -12.32 11.12 -18.49
C LEU A 85 -11.65 11.52 -19.79
N ALA A 86 -12.09 12.64 -20.39
CA ALA A 86 -11.56 13.21 -21.63
C ALA A 86 -10.34 14.12 -21.41
N ALA A 87 -9.55 13.88 -20.37
CA ALA A 87 -8.36 14.66 -20.08
C ALA A 87 -7.35 14.60 -21.23
N ARG A 88 -6.84 15.76 -21.63
CA ARG A 88 -5.82 15.88 -22.69
C ARG A 88 -4.51 15.19 -22.33
N HIS A 89 -4.15 15.23 -21.04
CA HIS A 89 -2.92 14.65 -20.53
C HIS A 89 -3.26 13.62 -19.46
N LYS A 90 -2.72 12.41 -19.60
CA LYS A 90 -2.85 11.33 -18.62
C LYS A 90 -1.46 10.81 -18.31
N TYR A 91 -1.03 10.92 -17.06
CA TYR A 91 0.26 10.47 -16.59
C TYR A 91 0.12 9.40 -15.53
N GLY A 92 1.01 8.44 -15.54
CA GLY A 92 1.14 7.42 -14.51
C GLY A 92 2.45 7.59 -13.75
N LEU A 93 2.40 7.47 -12.43
CA LEU A 93 3.57 7.42 -11.55
C LEU A 93 3.64 6.02 -10.93
N SER A 94 4.80 5.41 -10.94
CA SER A 94 5.05 4.13 -10.27
C SER A 94 6.53 3.94 -10.01
N ALA A 95 6.89 3.39 -8.86
CA ALA A 95 8.25 2.94 -8.58
C ALA A 95 8.58 1.64 -9.34
N THR A 96 7.57 0.83 -9.66
CA THR A 96 7.73 -0.45 -10.35
C THR A 96 6.82 -0.50 -11.57
N VAL A 97 7.41 -0.47 -12.77
CA VAL A 97 6.66 -0.55 -14.02
C VAL A 97 6.56 -2.00 -14.52
N HIS A 98 7.51 -2.85 -14.12
CA HIS A 98 7.53 -4.26 -14.53
C HIS A 98 6.42 -5.07 -13.88
N ARG A 99 5.65 -5.77 -14.71
CA ARG A 99 4.66 -6.75 -14.31
C ARG A 99 5.03 -8.11 -14.90
N ALA A 100 5.14 -9.11 -14.04
CA ALA A 100 5.48 -10.48 -14.45
C ALA A 100 4.37 -11.14 -15.32
N ASP A 101 3.14 -10.62 -15.26
CA ASP A 101 1.98 -11.14 -16.02
C ASP A 101 1.86 -10.55 -17.45
N GLY A 102 2.79 -9.72 -17.90
CA GLY A 102 2.77 -9.10 -19.21
C GLY A 102 1.67 -8.04 -19.45
N MET A 103 0.85 -7.75 -18.45
CA MET A 103 -0.28 -6.80 -18.56
C MET A 103 0.12 -5.33 -18.64
N ILE A 104 1.39 -5.02 -18.71
CA ILE A 104 1.91 -3.64 -18.85
C ILE A 104 1.36 -2.95 -20.13
N ALA A 105 1.06 -3.71 -21.17
CA ALA A 105 0.50 -3.19 -22.40
C ALA A 105 -0.86 -2.49 -22.18
N ALA A 106 -1.69 -2.97 -21.25
CA ALA A 106 -2.96 -2.33 -20.89
C ALA A 106 -2.73 -0.98 -20.18
N THR A 107 -1.70 -0.89 -19.34
CA THR A 107 -1.31 0.39 -18.73
C THR A 107 -0.83 1.38 -19.81
N TYR A 108 -0.02 0.92 -20.76
CA TYR A 108 0.48 1.77 -21.85
C TYR A 108 -0.65 2.24 -22.79
N ALA A 109 -1.67 1.42 -23.00
CA ALA A 109 -2.83 1.81 -23.81
C ALA A 109 -3.61 2.99 -23.19
N LEU A 110 -3.63 3.10 -21.87
CA LEU A 110 -4.39 4.12 -21.14
C LEU A 110 -3.56 5.37 -20.78
N LEU A 111 -2.28 5.20 -20.49
CA LEU A 111 -1.41 6.25 -19.96
C LEU A 111 -0.23 6.60 -20.88
N GLY A 112 -0.04 5.83 -21.95
CA GLY A 112 1.13 5.96 -22.81
C GLY A 112 2.35 5.17 -22.29
N LYS A 113 3.41 5.15 -23.10
CA LYS A 113 4.69 4.52 -22.76
C LYS A 113 5.44 5.34 -21.71
N ILE A 114 6.48 4.75 -21.13
CA ILE A 114 7.36 5.43 -20.18
C ILE A 114 7.93 6.70 -20.83
N ALA A 115 7.57 7.85 -20.27
CA ALA A 115 8.04 9.15 -20.72
C ALA A 115 9.39 9.51 -20.07
N TYR A 116 9.58 9.11 -18.82
CA TYR A 116 10.80 9.37 -18.06
C TYR A 116 10.99 8.34 -16.97
N GLN A 117 12.21 7.92 -16.76
CA GLN A 117 12.64 7.08 -15.64
C GLN A 117 13.73 7.81 -14.88
N VAL A 118 13.52 7.98 -13.57
CA VAL A 118 14.52 8.59 -12.70
C VAL A 118 15.72 7.64 -12.62
N PRO A 119 16.95 8.08 -12.96
CA PRO A 119 18.15 7.26 -12.80
C PRO A 119 18.39 6.94 -11.32
N ASP A 120 18.89 5.73 -11.03
CA ASP A 120 19.14 5.30 -9.65
C ASP A 120 20.17 6.22 -8.96
N GLU A 121 21.13 6.76 -9.69
CA GLU A 121 22.14 7.70 -9.18
C GLU A 121 21.51 9.01 -8.68
N ALA A 122 20.43 9.47 -9.32
CA ALA A 122 19.76 10.72 -8.94
C ALA A 122 19.01 10.63 -7.59
N VAL A 123 18.81 9.43 -7.09
CA VAL A 123 18.10 9.16 -5.83
C VAL A 123 18.98 8.43 -4.80
N ALA A 124 20.19 8.04 -5.16
CA ALA A 124 21.10 7.27 -4.30
C ALA A 124 21.30 7.90 -2.92
N ASP A 125 21.47 9.22 -2.85
CA ASP A 125 21.64 9.96 -1.60
C ASP A 125 20.35 10.09 -0.77
N LYS A 126 19.20 9.74 -1.35
CA LYS A 126 17.86 9.87 -0.72
C LYS A 126 17.25 8.53 -0.36
N ILE A 127 17.85 7.44 -0.78
CA ILE A 127 17.39 6.08 -0.50
C ILE A 127 18.26 5.53 0.62
N MET A 128 17.60 5.04 1.69
CA MET A 128 18.33 4.33 2.74
C MET A 128 18.92 3.03 2.18
N THR A 129 20.19 2.78 2.51
CA THR A 129 20.80 1.47 2.28
C THR A 129 20.10 0.44 3.14
N VAL A 130 19.67 -0.66 2.52
CA VAL A 130 18.98 -1.76 3.21
C VAL A 130 19.86 -3.00 3.16
N ASP A 131 20.22 -3.51 4.32
CA ASP A 131 20.88 -4.81 4.45
C ASP A 131 19.83 -5.90 4.65
N ILE A 132 19.83 -6.89 3.76
CA ILE A 132 18.92 -8.03 3.85
C ILE A 132 19.61 -9.15 4.61
N LEU A 133 19.12 -9.47 5.81
CA LEU A 133 19.61 -10.54 6.66
C LEU A 133 18.63 -11.72 6.65
N PRO A 134 18.80 -12.71 5.76
CA PRO A 134 17.92 -13.88 5.70
C PRO A 134 18.07 -14.73 6.96
N ARG A 135 16.95 -15.12 7.56
CA ARG A 135 16.89 -16.08 8.67
C ARG A 135 16.31 -17.40 8.18
N TYR A 136 17.11 -18.42 8.17
CA TYR A 136 16.70 -19.76 7.74
C TYR A 136 16.05 -20.49 8.91
N THR A 137 14.87 -21.05 8.63
CA THR A 137 14.15 -21.93 9.56
C THR A 137 14.06 -23.34 8.96
N GLN A 138 14.28 -24.36 9.79
CA GLN A 138 14.18 -25.76 9.35
C GLN A 138 12.70 -26.20 9.31
N ILE A 139 12.00 -25.83 8.26
CA ILE A 139 10.62 -26.24 8.05
C ILE A 139 10.59 -27.18 6.86
N GLY A 140 10.19 -28.43 7.11
CA GLY A 140 9.92 -29.40 6.05
C GLY A 140 8.59 -29.07 5.37
N LEU A 141 8.59 -28.98 4.03
CA LEU A 141 7.36 -28.94 3.27
C LEU A 141 6.67 -30.31 3.35
N SER A 142 5.59 -30.38 4.14
CA SER A 142 4.72 -31.55 4.19
C SER A 142 3.80 -31.59 2.96
N LYS A 143 3.40 -32.82 2.54
CA LYS A 143 2.45 -33.01 1.43
C LYS A 143 1.10 -32.31 1.68
N GLU A 144 0.75 -32.05 2.92
CA GLU A 144 -0.49 -31.34 3.29
C GLU A 144 -0.55 -29.89 2.82
N PHE A 145 0.61 -29.29 2.47
CA PHE A 145 0.69 -27.94 1.91
C PHE A 145 0.59 -27.93 0.39
N LEU A 146 0.47 -29.09 -0.24
CA LEU A 146 0.36 -29.21 -1.68
C LEU A 146 -1.09 -29.54 -2.07
N ASP A 147 -1.52 -28.99 -3.18
CA ASP A 147 -2.76 -29.37 -3.84
C ASP A 147 -2.56 -30.65 -4.66
N THR A 148 -3.63 -31.17 -5.27
CA THR A 148 -3.64 -32.39 -6.08
C THR A 148 -2.71 -32.36 -7.29
N ASP A 149 -2.43 -31.17 -7.80
CA ASP A 149 -1.50 -30.93 -8.92
C ASP A 149 -0.06 -30.60 -8.46
N GLY A 150 0.22 -30.67 -7.14
CA GLY A 150 1.53 -30.37 -6.56
C GLY A 150 1.80 -28.89 -6.33
N THR A 151 0.82 -28.01 -6.52
CA THR A 151 0.93 -26.58 -6.27
C THR A 151 0.84 -26.28 -4.77
N ILE A 152 1.64 -25.32 -4.29
CA ILE A 152 1.62 -24.93 -2.87
C ILE A 152 0.31 -24.20 -2.53
N ILE A 153 -0.41 -24.70 -1.53
CA ILE A 153 -1.56 -24.03 -0.93
C ILE A 153 -1.04 -22.96 0.02
N TYR A 154 -0.79 -21.78 -0.53
CA TYR A 154 -0.15 -20.65 0.18
C TYR A 154 -0.81 -20.32 1.52
N ALA A 155 -2.13 -20.30 1.59
CA ALA A 155 -2.86 -19.97 2.82
C ALA A 155 -2.57 -20.96 3.96
N LYS A 156 -2.46 -22.27 3.66
CA LYS A 156 -2.13 -23.30 4.65
C LYS A 156 -0.69 -23.14 5.12
N LEU A 157 0.24 -22.94 4.18
CA LEU A 157 1.65 -22.76 4.51
C LEU A 157 1.85 -21.52 5.40
N VAL A 158 1.24 -20.37 5.07
CA VAL A 158 1.37 -19.14 5.87
C VAL A 158 0.78 -19.32 7.27
N ASN A 159 -0.35 -20.03 7.42
CA ASN A 159 -0.92 -20.33 8.74
C ASN A 159 0.06 -21.17 9.57
N TYR A 160 0.59 -22.24 8.98
CA TYR A 160 1.58 -23.09 9.63
C TYR A 160 2.81 -22.31 10.07
N LEU A 161 3.36 -21.46 9.18
CA LEU A 161 4.50 -20.59 9.49
C LEU A 161 4.20 -19.59 10.62
N ALA A 162 2.98 -19.08 10.70
CA ALA A 162 2.55 -18.18 11.74
C ALA A 162 2.43 -18.84 13.12
N GLU A 163 2.18 -20.15 13.14
CA GLU A 163 2.02 -20.96 14.36
C GLU A 163 3.31 -21.67 14.80
N ASP A 164 4.35 -21.73 13.95
CA ASP A 164 5.60 -22.40 14.28
C ASP A 164 6.34 -21.69 15.41
N PHE A 165 6.39 -22.35 16.58
CA PHE A 165 6.96 -21.78 17.81
C PHE A 165 8.47 -21.55 17.71
N ARG A 166 9.21 -22.34 16.92
CA ARG A 166 10.67 -22.20 16.78
C ARG A 166 10.99 -20.95 15.97
N ARG A 167 10.29 -20.79 14.84
CA ARG A 167 10.39 -19.60 14.02
C ARG A 167 9.99 -18.34 14.80
N ASN A 168 8.90 -18.40 15.54
CA ASN A 168 8.42 -17.28 16.34
C ASN A 168 9.37 -16.94 17.48
N GLY A 169 9.97 -17.95 18.12
CA GLY A 169 11.03 -17.76 19.12
C GLY A 169 12.25 -17.06 18.54
N GLN A 170 12.66 -17.41 17.32
CA GLN A 170 13.77 -16.74 16.63
C GLN A 170 13.43 -15.27 16.33
N ILE A 171 12.21 -14.98 15.87
CA ILE A 171 11.76 -13.60 15.63
C ILE A 171 11.80 -12.78 16.92
N VAL A 172 11.28 -13.33 18.03
CA VAL A 172 11.33 -12.66 19.34
C VAL A 172 12.77 -12.42 19.79
N CYS A 173 13.67 -13.39 19.60
CA CYS A 173 15.08 -13.26 19.92
C CYS A 173 15.75 -12.14 19.09
N ASP A 174 15.47 -12.08 17.78
CA ASP A 174 15.99 -11.03 16.92
C ASP A 174 15.47 -9.64 17.34
N LEU A 175 14.22 -9.53 17.75
CA LEU A 175 13.63 -8.28 18.26
C LEU A 175 14.28 -7.83 19.59
N VAL A 176 14.57 -8.77 20.47
CA VAL A 176 15.27 -8.47 21.74
C VAL A 176 16.69 -7.98 21.47
N THR A 177 17.38 -8.64 20.54
CA THR A 177 18.75 -8.27 20.15
C THR A 177 18.80 -6.88 19.52
N ASN A 178 17.78 -6.51 18.73
CA ASN A 178 17.66 -5.21 18.07
C ASN A 178 16.81 -4.20 18.86
N GLY A 179 16.55 -4.44 20.14
CA GLY A 179 15.60 -3.67 20.95
C GLY A 179 15.96 -2.18 21.15
N SER A 180 17.17 -1.78 20.81
CA SER A 180 17.59 -0.36 20.80
C SER A 180 17.22 0.40 19.53
N HIS A 181 16.65 -0.27 18.52
CA HIS A 181 16.27 0.29 17.23
C HIS A 181 14.77 0.25 17.05
N TYR A 182 14.27 1.08 16.12
CA TYR A 182 12.88 0.98 15.66
C TYR A 182 12.68 -0.28 14.86
N ASN A 183 11.75 -1.13 15.29
CA ASN A 183 11.44 -2.37 14.62
C ASN A 183 10.02 -2.31 14.03
N LEU A 184 9.87 -2.63 12.75
CA LEU A 184 8.59 -2.81 12.09
C LEU A 184 8.37 -4.28 11.76
N ILE A 185 7.33 -4.87 12.33
CA ILE A 185 6.97 -6.26 12.08
C ILE A 185 5.73 -6.30 11.18
N LEU A 186 5.86 -6.97 10.04
CA LEU A 186 4.75 -7.17 9.11
C LEU A 186 4.36 -8.64 9.09
N SER A 187 3.07 -8.90 9.18
CA SER A 187 2.51 -10.25 9.05
C SER A 187 1.12 -10.21 8.41
N ASP A 188 0.85 -11.20 7.56
CA ASP A 188 -0.47 -11.42 6.96
C ASP A 188 -1.48 -12.06 7.93
N ARG A 189 -1.04 -12.41 9.14
CA ARG A 189 -1.87 -13.08 10.16
C ARG A 189 -1.88 -12.28 11.46
N LEU A 190 -3.08 -11.86 11.85
CA LEU A 190 -3.28 -11.12 13.10
C LEU A 190 -2.88 -11.97 14.32
N SER A 191 -3.26 -13.24 14.33
CA SER A 191 -2.87 -14.20 15.39
C SER A 191 -1.36 -14.30 15.58
N HIS A 192 -0.59 -14.18 14.50
CA HIS A 192 0.87 -14.17 14.57
C HIS A 192 1.40 -12.91 15.27
N LEU A 193 0.86 -11.73 14.93
CA LEU A 193 1.22 -10.48 15.61
C LEU A 193 0.85 -10.52 17.10
N GLU A 194 -0.34 -11.02 17.42
CA GLU A 194 -0.80 -11.22 18.81
C GLU A 194 0.12 -12.17 19.59
N TYR A 195 0.53 -13.28 18.95
CA TYR A 195 1.48 -14.23 19.53
C TYR A 195 2.83 -13.55 19.82
N LEU A 196 3.41 -12.87 18.85
CA LEU A 196 4.69 -12.17 19.02
C LEU A 196 4.60 -11.12 20.12
N MET A 197 3.56 -10.27 20.10
CA MET A 197 3.33 -9.25 21.14
C MET A 197 3.26 -9.86 22.54
N LYS A 198 2.57 -10.99 22.69
CA LYS A 198 2.43 -11.70 23.98
C LYS A 198 3.78 -12.21 24.51
N HIS A 199 4.68 -12.64 23.61
CA HIS A 199 5.95 -13.26 23.97
C HIS A 199 7.12 -12.28 24.02
N LEU A 200 6.90 -11.01 23.68
CA LEU A 200 7.91 -9.96 23.92
C LEU A 200 8.14 -9.75 25.41
N PRO A 201 9.39 -9.50 25.83
CA PRO A 201 9.70 -8.99 27.17
C PRO A 201 8.85 -7.75 27.49
N LYS A 202 8.51 -7.58 28.78
CA LYS A 202 7.63 -6.50 29.22
C LYS A 202 8.12 -5.12 28.76
N GLU A 203 9.41 -4.86 28.84
CA GLU A 203 10.04 -3.59 28.47
C GLU A 203 9.85 -3.23 26.98
N LEU A 204 9.95 -4.22 26.09
CA LEU A 204 9.70 -4.03 24.65
C LEU A 204 8.21 -3.99 24.35
N ARG A 205 7.43 -4.85 25.00
CA ARG A 205 5.97 -4.89 24.81
C ARG A 205 5.29 -3.57 25.20
N ASP A 206 5.71 -2.96 26.32
CA ASP A 206 5.14 -1.69 26.78
C ASP A 206 5.46 -0.51 25.82
N LYS A 207 6.51 -0.65 25.01
CA LYS A 207 6.89 0.31 23.95
C LYS A 207 6.36 -0.06 22.57
N SER A 208 5.69 -1.21 22.43
CA SER A 208 5.23 -1.72 21.15
C SER A 208 3.76 -1.39 20.92
N VAL A 209 3.40 -1.13 19.69
CA VAL A 209 2.03 -0.88 19.26
C VAL A 209 1.65 -1.83 18.14
N MET A 210 0.49 -2.44 18.25
CA MET A 210 -0.07 -3.27 17.20
C MET A 210 -1.14 -2.49 16.43
N VAL A 211 -1.01 -2.50 15.10
CA VAL A 211 -1.97 -1.87 14.18
C VAL A 211 -2.53 -2.93 13.24
N ASP A 212 -3.84 -3.04 13.17
CA ASP A 212 -4.51 -4.02 12.32
C ASP A 212 -5.54 -3.39 11.36
N GLY A 213 -5.99 -4.19 10.39
CA GLY A 213 -6.99 -3.79 9.40
C GLY A 213 -8.41 -3.63 9.98
N LYS A 214 -8.68 -4.04 11.21
CA LYS A 214 -9.99 -3.89 11.87
C LYS A 214 -10.20 -2.46 12.43
N MET A 215 -9.13 -1.68 12.53
CA MET A 215 -9.17 -0.27 12.96
C MET A 215 -9.74 0.65 11.87
N THR A 216 -10.89 0.28 11.29
CA THR A 216 -11.54 1.02 10.18
C THR A 216 -12.54 2.06 10.65
N SER A 217 -13.08 1.93 11.87
CA SER A 217 -14.01 2.91 12.45
C SER A 217 -13.30 4.26 12.68
N LYS A 218 -14.08 5.35 12.78
CA LYS A 218 -13.53 6.69 13.06
C LYS A 218 -12.68 6.70 14.35
N LYS A 219 -13.11 5.98 15.38
CA LYS A 219 -12.39 5.81 16.64
C LYS A 219 -11.13 4.94 16.46
N GLY A 220 -11.22 3.86 15.67
CA GLY A 220 -10.08 2.99 15.35
C GLY A 220 -8.99 3.71 14.54
N LYS A 221 -9.38 4.53 13.56
CA LYS A 221 -8.43 5.34 12.77
C LYS A 221 -7.68 6.35 13.66
N ALA A 222 -8.38 7.06 14.54
CA ALA A 222 -7.76 7.98 15.49
C ALA A 222 -6.83 7.26 16.48
N GLN A 223 -7.19 6.05 16.88
CA GLN A 223 -6.34 5.20 17.72
C GLN A 223 -5.08 4.75 16.98
N ARG A 224 -5.22 4.36 15.71
CA ARG A 224 -4.10 4.01 14.82
C ARG A 224 -3.13 5.19 14.62
N GLU A 225 -3.65 6.37 14.33
CA GLU A 225 -2.82 7.59 14.16
C GLU A 225 -2.03 7.90 15.43
N LYS A 226 -2.69 7.93 16.60
CA LYS A 226 -2.01 8.13 17.89
C LYS A 226 -0.96 7.06 18.18
N ALA A 227 -1.24 5.81 17.83
CA ALA A 227 -0.32 4.70 18.02
C ALA A 227 0.94 4.86 17.16
N ILE A 228 0.79 5.26 15.90
CA ILE A 228 1.90 5.52 14.98
C ILE A 228 2.71 6.74 15.47
N GLU A 229 2.04 7.82 15.87
CA GLU A 229 2.70 9.01 16.41
C GLU A 229 3.51 8.68 17.68
N ALA A 230 2.97 7.90 18.61
CA ALA A 230 3.66 7.52 19.84
C ALA A 230 4.96 6.75 19.59
N VAL A 231 5.04 5.96 18.51
CA VAL A 231 6.26 5.23 18.12
C VAL A 231 7.21 6.10 17.30
N SER A 232 6.70 7.11 16.61
CA SER A 232 7.52 7.98 15.73
C SER A 232 8.31 9.05 16.47
N TYR A 233 7.99 9.33 17.74
CA TYR A 233 8.58 10.41 18.55
C TYR A 233 9.30 9.94 19.83
N THR A 234 9.50 8.63 20.01
CA THR A 234 10.31 8.05 21.10
C THR A 234 11.65 7.56 20.60
#